data_5816079f071112c074b3cf07514fbc45
#
_entry.id   5816079f071112c074b3cf07514fbc45
#
_cell.length_a   1.000
_cell.length_b   1.000
_cell.length_c   1.000
_cell.angle_alpha   90.00
_cell.angle_beta   90.00
_cell.angle_gamma   90.00
#
_symmetry.space_group_name_H-M   'P 1'
#
loop_
_entity.id
_entity.type
_entity.pdbx_description
1 polymer ?
#
loop_
_entity_poly.entity_id
_entity_poly.type
_entity_poly.pdbx_seq_one_letter_code
_entity_poly.pdbx_strand_id
1 'polypeptide(L)'
;MKPDLFEAPDYYNLDELLSDEHKLVRQAARDWVKRDVSPIIEEYAQKAEFPEQIISGLAEIGAFGPYIPEEYGGAGLDQISYGLIMQEIERGDSGVRSTASVQSSLVMYPIYKYGTEEQRKKXLPKXASGEWMGCFGLTEPDHGSNPGGMTTNFKDKGDHYLLNGAKMWISNAPFAQVAVVWAKNEEGRIHGLIVERGMEGFSTPETHNKWSLRASATGELIFDNVKVPKENLLPNKSGLGAPLGCLDSARYGIAWGAIGAAMDCYDTALRYSKERMQFGKPIGQFQLQQKKLAEMITEITKAQLLAWRLGVLRNDGKATSAQISMAKRNNVEMAINIAREARQILGGMGITGEYSIMRHSMNLESVITYEGTHDIHLLITGLDITGLNAF
;
A
#
# COMPACT_ATOMS: atom_id res chain seq x y z
N MET A 1 -0.09 -7.32 -29.73
CA MET A 1 0.11 -7.78 -28.35
C MET A 1 1.10 -6.84 -27.68
N LYS A 2 0.74 -6.26 -26.52
CA LYS A 2 1.69 -5.40 -25.80
C LYS A 2 2.90 -6.24 -25.38
N PRO A 3 4.11 -5.71 -25.46
CA PRO A 3 5.28 -6.49 -25.03
C PRO A 3 5.21 -6.83 -23.54
N ASP A 4 5.67 -8.00 -23.21
CA ASP A 4 5.81 -8.39 -21.81
C ASP A 4 7.05 -7.70 -21.25
N LEU A 5 6.82 -6.76 -20.35
CA LEU A 5 7.88 -5.92 -19.79
C LEU A 5 8.35 -6.37 -18.40
N PHE A 6 7.80 -7.48 -17.88
CA PHE A 6 8.13 -7.97 -16.53
C PHE A 6 9.51 -8.67 -16.54
N GLU A 7 10.55 -7.91 -16.88
CA GLU A 7 11.91 -8.44 -16.93
C GLU A 7 12.60 -8.43 -15.57
N ALA A 8 12.12 -7.57 -14.64
CA ALA A 8 12.65 -7.49 -13.28
C ALA A 8 14.16 -7.25 -13.27
N PRO A 9 14.61 -6.04 -13.54
CA PRO A 9 16.05 -5.77 -13.65
C PRO A 9 16.80 -6.17 -12.36
N ASP A 10 17.82 -7.01 -12.53
CA ASP A 10 18.63 -7.52 -11.42
C ASP A 10 20.11 -7.33 -11.75
N TYR A 11 20.57 -6.11 -11.58
CA TYR A 11 21.91 -5.72 -11.99
C TYR A 11 23.01 -6.26 -11.09
N TYR A 12 22.66 -6.63 -9.86
CA TYR A 12 23.63 -7.09 -8.85
C TYR A 12 23.40 -8.52 -8.39
N ASN A 13 22.63 -9.31 -9.18
CA ASN A 13 22.29 -10.70 -8.83
C ASN A 13 21.63 -10.80 -7.45
N LEU A 14 20.70 -9.89 -7.17
CA LEU A 14 20.01 -9.84 -5.88
C LEU A 14 19.17 -11.08 -5.63
N ASP A 15 18.82 -11.81 -6.68
CA ASP A 15 18.14 -13.10 -6.56
C ASP A 15 18.93 -14.11 -5.71
N GLU A 16 20.25 -13.95 -5.63
CA GLU A 16 21.08 -14.81 -4.77
C GLU A 16 20.78 -14.61 -3.28
N LEU A 17 20.19 -13.46 -2.92
CA LEU A 17 19.82 -13.13 -1.53
C LEU A 17 18.45 -13.71 -1.13
N LEU A 18 17.71 -14.25 -2.10
CA LEU A 18 16.34 -14.73 -1.89
C LEU A 18 16.33 -16.26 -1.79
N SER A 19 15.52 -16.78 -0.87
CA SER A 19 15.29 -18.23 -0.79
C SER A 19 14.45 -18.71 -1.99
N ASP A 20 14.40 -20.01 -2.19
CA ASP A 20 13.55 -20.58 -3.24
C ASP A 20 12.06 -20.25 -2.98
N GLU A 21 11.64 -20.24 -1.73
CA GLU A 21 10.27 -19.83 -1.37
C GLU A 21 9.99 -18.39 -1.77
N HIS A 22 10.91 -17.47 -1.47
CA HIS A 22 10.78 -16.07 -1.88
C HIS A 22 10.59 -15.94 -3.39
N LYS A 23 11.39 -16.70 -4.16
CA LYS A 23 11.32 -16.66 -5.63
C LYS A 23 10.00 -17.22 -6.15
N LEU A 24 9.51 -18.31 -5.55
CA LEU A 24 8.21 -18.89 -5.92
C LEU A 24 7.06 -17.94 -5.64
N VAL A 25 7.06 -17.33 -4.46
CA VAL A 25 6.02 -16.38 -4.07
C VAL A 25 6.04 -15.16 -5.01
N ARG A 26 7.22 -14.61 -5.28
CA ARG A 26 7.38 -13.49 -6.22
C ARG A 26 6.86 -13.86 -7.61
N GLN A 27 7.22 -15.07 -8.09
CA GLN A 27 6.82 -15.51 -9.44
C GLN A 27 5.30 -15.69 -9.52
N ALA A 28 4.67 -16.28 -8.50
CA ALA A 28 3.23 -16.47 -8.47
C ALA A 28 2.50 -15.12 -8.56
N ALA A 29 2.95 -14.13 -7.76
CA ALA A 29 2.37 -12.77 -7.79
C ALA A 29 2.57 -12.12 -9.16
N ARG A 30 3.78 -12.26 -9.73
CA ARG A 30 4.09 -11.68 -11.04
C ARG A 30 3.21 -12.27 -12.15
N ASP A 31 3.07 -13.59 -12.16
CA ASP A 31 2.28 -14.28 -13.19
C ASP A 31 0.80 -13.87 -13.09
N TRP A 32 0.30 -13.76 -11.86
CA TRP A 32 -1.07 -13.30 -11.65
C TRP A 32 -1.26 -11.86 -12.15
N VAL A 33 -0.34 -10.95 -11.80
CA VAL A 33 -0.42 -9.55 -12.25
C VAL A 33 -0.42 -9.47 -13.78
N LYS A 34 0.47 -10.23 -14.44
CA LYS A 34 0.54 -10.24 -15.92
C LYS A 34 -0.75 -10.75 -16.54
N ARG A 35 -1.35 -11.78 -15.95
CA ARG A 35 -2.54 -12.44 -16.49
C ARG A 35 -3.82 -11.66 -16.20
N ASP A 36 -3.99 -11.17 -14.97
CA ASP A 36 -5.29 -10.69 -14.48
C ASP A 36 -5.36 -9.17 -14.28
N VAL A 37 -4.24 -8.49 -14.02
CA VAL A 37 -4.23 -7.05 -13.74
C VAL A 37 -3.81 -6.24 -14.97
N SER A 38 -2.65 -6.55 -15.53
CA SER A 38 -2.06 -5.76 -16.62
C SER A 38 -2.99 -5.56 -17.81
N PRO A 39 -3.76 -6.59 -18.24
CA PRO A 39 -4.62 -6.41 -19.42
C PRO A 39 -5.78 -5.45 -19.22
N ILE A 40 -6.23 -5.22 -18.00
CA ILE A 40 -7.45 -4.46 -17.73
C ILE A 40 -7.21 -3.12 -17.02
N ILE A 41 -6.11 -2.99 -16.30
CA ILE A 41 -5.96 -1.92 -15.32
C ILE A 41 -5.96 -0.52 -15.95
N GLU A 42 -5.46 -0.36 -17.17
CA GLU A 42 -5.47 0.95 -17.83
C GLU A 42 -6.90 1.41 -18.10
N GLU A 43 -7.77 0.50 -18.56
CA GLU A 43 -9.17 0.83 -18.79
C GLU A 43 -9.86 1.27 -17.50
N TYR A 44 -9.64 0.54 -16.41
CA TYR A 44 -10.24 0.88 -15.12
C TYR A 44 -9.70 2.23 -14.60
N ALA A 45 -8.40 2.49 -14.78
CA ALA A 45 -7.84 3.77 -14.39
C ALA A 45 -8.44 4.93 -15.19
N GLN A 46 -8.67 4.74 -16.51
CA GLN A 46 -9.31 5.76 -17.34
C GLN A 46 -10.74 6.05 -16.89
N LYS A 47 -11.45 5.02 -16.46
CA LYS A 47 -12.83 5.14 -15.96
C LYS A 47 -12.91 5.64 -14.52
N ALA A 48 -11.80 5.59 -13.79
CA ALA A 48 -11.73 5.88 -12.34
C ALA A 48 -12.58 4.88 -11.55
N GLU A 49 -12.43 3.58 -11.87
CA GLU A 49 -13.16 2.48 -11.22
C GLU A 49 -12.17 1.44 -10.70
N PHE A 50 -12.52 0.75 -9.62
CA PHE A 50 -11.71 -0.36 -9.11
C PHE A 50 -12.23 -1.68 -9.72
N PRO A 51 -11.34 -2.55 -10.23
CA PRO A 51 -11.76 -3.83 -10.82
C PRO A 51 -12.02 -4.89 -9.73
N GLU A 52 -13.22 -4.89 -9.12
CA GLU A 52 -13.54 -5.77 -7.99
C GLU A 52 -13.34 -7.27 -8.33
N GLN A 53 -13.43 -7.64 -9.60
CA GLN A 53 -13.25 -9.04 -10.02
C GLN A 53 -11.84 -9.59 -9.71
N ILE A 54 -10.84 -8.72 -9.42
CA ILE A 54 -9.50 -9.20 -9.09
C ILE A 54 -9.34 -9.59 -7.61
N ILE A 55 -10.35 -9.34 -6.77
CA ILE A 55 -10.26 -9.59 -5.32
C ILE A 55 -9.99 -11.08 -5.04
N SER A 56 -10.69 -11.98 -5.73
CA SER A 56 -10.46 -13.41 -5.52
C SER A 56 -9.04 -13.83 -5.90
N GLY A 57 -8.51 -13.27 -6.98
CA GLY A 57 -7.14 -13.56 -7.39
C GLY A 57 -6.10 -13.04 -6.39
N LEU A 58 -6.34 -11.86 -5.79
CA LEU A 58 -5.48 -11.36 -4.72
C LEU A 58 -5.45 -12.34 -3.54
N ALA A 59 -6.60 -12.91 -3.19
CA ALA A 59 -6.68 -13.91 -2.11
C ALA A 59 -5.92 -15.18 -2.52
N GLU A 60 -6.10 -15.66 -3.76
CA GLU A 60 -5.46 -16.88 -4.26
C GLU A 60 -3.93 -16.81 -4.24
N ILE A 61 -3.35 -15.65 -4.52
CA ILE A 61 -1.88 -15.50 -4.47
C ILE A 61 -1.38 -15.20 -3.04
N GLY A 62 -2.26 -15.25 -2.04
CA GLY A 62 -1.89 -15.02 -0.65
C GLY A 62 -1.59 -13.56 -0.33
N ALA A 63 -2.13 -12.60 -1.11
CA ALA A 63 -1.84 -11.18 -0.90
C ALA A 63 -2.55 -10.60 0.32
N PHE A 64 -3.58 -11.28 0.85
CA PHE A 64 -4.33 -10.84 2.02
C PHE A 64 -3.78 -11.51 3.27
N GLY A 65 -3.00 -10.76 4.04
CA GLY A 65 -2.39 -11.22 5.27
C GLY A 65 -1.32 -12.30 5.05
N PRO A 66 -0.34 -12.09 4.14
CA PRO A 66 0.67 -13.13 3.86
C PRO A 66 1.37 -13.65 5.11
N TYR A 67 1.63 -12.76 6.08
CA TYR A 67 2.34 -13.09 7.32
C TYR A 67 1.41 -13.49 8.48
N ILE A 68 0.11 -13.56 8.26
CA ILE A 68 -0.84 -14.03 9.26
C ILE A 68 -0.74 -15.57 9.30
N PRO A 69 -0.75 -16.19 10.49
CA PRO A 69 -0.64 -17.65 10.56
C PRO A 69 -1.77 -18.39 9.84
N GLU A 70 -1.45 -19.58 9.37
CA GLU A 70 -2.39 -20.45 8.64
C GLU A 70 -3.65 -20.78 9.45
N GLU A 71 -3.51 -20.89 10.76
CA GLU A 71 -4.67 -21.19 11.64
C GLU A 71 -5.77 -20.11 11.56
N TYR A 72 -5.41 -18.91 11.09
CA TYR A 72 -6.35 -17.81 10.87
C TYR A 72 -6.60 -17.54 9.38
N GLY A 73 -6.19 -18.44 8.51
CA GLY A 73 -6.41 -18.32 7.07
C GLY A 73 -5.34 -17.57 6.30
N GLY A 74 -4.32 -17.07 6.97
CA GLY A 74 -3.18 -16.42 6.30
C GLY A 74 -2.25 -17.45 5.67
N ALA A 75 -1.20 -16.98 5.01
CA ALA A 75 -0.24 -17.85 4.34
C ALA A 75 0.98 -18.22 5.20
N GLY A 76 1.14 -17.62 6.37
CA GLY A 76 2.24 -17.91 7.29
C GLY A 76 3.62 -17.56 6.76
N LEU A 77 3.69 -16.68 5.77
CA LEU A 77 4.93 -16.30 5.10
C LEU A 77 5.72 -15.25 5.89
N ASP A 78 6.98 -15.08 5.52
CA ASP A 78 7.84 -14.10 6.17
C ASP A 78 7.66 -12.68 5.58
N GLN A 79 8.38 -11.72 6.16
CA GLN A 79 8.24 -10.30 5.76
C GLN A 79 8.84 -10.03 4.38
N ILE A 80 9.87 -10.77 3.97
CA ILE A 80 10.44 -10.61 2.61
C ILE A 80 9.41 -11.07 1.57
N SER A 81 8.76 -12.20 1.81
CA SER A 81 7.66 -12.68 0.94
C SER A 81 6.55 -11.64 0.81
N TYR A 82 6.12 -11.05 1.95
CA TYR A 82 5.13 -9.98 1.92
C TYR A 82 5.60 -8.80 1.05
N GLY A 83 6.86 -8.40 1.23
CA GLY A 83 7.44 -7.31 0.43
C GLY A 83 7.43 -7.62 -1.06
N LEU A 84 7.84 -8.83 -1.43
CA LEU A 84 7.89 -9.25 -2.84
C LEU A 84 6.49 -9.29 -3.47
N ILE A 85 5.49 -9.75 -2.72
CA ILE A 85 4.08 -9.72 -3.20
C ILE A 85 3.68 -8.28 -3.48
N MET A 86 3.94 -7.34 -2.55
CA MET A 86 3.60 -5.93 -2.74
C MET A 86 4.35 -5.32 -3.94
N GLN A 87 5.61 -5.70 -4.12
CA GLN A 87 6.42 -5.25 -5.26
C GLN A 87 5.78 -5.67 -6.60
N GLU A 88 5.46 -6.95 -6.73
CA GLU A 88 4.91 -7.43 -8.01
C GLU A 88 3.52 -6.87 -8.29
N ILE A 89 2.68 -6.73 -7.26
CA ILE A 89 1.36 -6.13 -7.45
C ILE A 89 1.51 -4.67 -7.90
N GLU A 90 2.42 -3.90 -7.32
CA GLU A 90 2.59 -2.49 -7.70
C GLU A 90 3.29 -2.32 -9.05
N ARG A 91 3.99 -3.34 -9.57
CA ARG A 91 4.39 -3.35 -10.98
C ARG A 91 3.15 -3.20 -11.88
N GLY A 92 2.04 -3.81 -11.49
CA GLY A 92 0.76 -3.64 -12.17
C GLY A 92 0.15 -2.28 -11.91
N ASP A 93 -0.13 -1.98 -10.62
CA ASP A 93 -0.77 -0.71 -10.27
C ASP A 93 -0.71 -0.44 -8.76
N SER A 94 -0.46 0.82 -8.39
CA SER A 94 -0.41 1.23 -6.98
C SER A 94 -1.77 1.14 -6.29
N GLY A 95 -2.88 1.31 -7.02
CA GLY A 95 -4.23 1.19 -6.44
C GLY A 95 -4.53 -0.25 -6.03
N VAL A 96 -4.14 -1.21 -6.88
CA VAL A 96 -4.30 -2.64 -6.58
C VAL A 96 -3.43 -3.02 -5.38
N ARG A 97 -2.16 -2.54 -5.35
CA ARG A 97 -1.28 -2.80 -4.20
C ARG A 97 -1.87 -2.18 -2.93
N SER A 98 -2.45 -0.98 -3.03
CA SER A 98 -3.07 -0.32 -1.88
C SER A 98 -4.21 -1.15 -1.30
N THR A 99 -5.06 -1.72 -2.17
CA THR A 99 -6.16 -2.59 -1.72
C THR A 99 -5.62 -3.78 -0.91
N ALA A 100 -4.58 -4.46 -1.42
CA ALA A 100 -3.98 -5.60 -0.73
C ALA A 100 -3.28 -5.18 0.58
N SER A 101 -2.57 -4.05 0.56
CA SER A 101 -1.84 -3.54 1.72
C SER A 101 -2.80 -3.10 2.84
N VAL A 102 -3.89 -2.41 2.50
CA VAL A 102 -4.91 -2.02 3.48
C VAL A 102 -5.51 -3.26 4.13
N GLN A 103 -5.90 -4.23 3.31
CA GLN A 103 -6.47 -5.49 3.83
C GLN A 103 -5.50 -6.16 4.80
N SER A 104 -4.23 -6.34 4.39
CA SER A 104 -3.23 -7.06 5.17
C SER A 104 -2.76 -6.31 6.40
N SER A 105 -2.30 -5.06 6.22
CA SER A 105 -1.54 -4.35 7.25
C SER A 105 -2.39 -3.42 8.11
N LEU A 106 -3.54 -2.99 7.60
CA LEU A 106 -4.36 -2.00 8.30
C LEU A 106 -5.67 -2.61 8.82
N VAL A 107 -6.08 -3.78 8.29
CA VAL A 107 -7.29 -4.48 8.76
C VAL A 107 -6.91 -5.78 9.47
N MET A 108 -6.26 -6.71 8.78
CA MET A 108 -5.92 -8.01 9.38
C MET A 108 -4.89 -7.88 10.50
N TYR A 109 -3.87 -7.03 10.30
CA TYR A 109 -2.82 -6.84 11.30
C TYR A 109 -3.37 -6.39 12.67
N PRO A 110 -4.16 -5.29 12.77
CA PRO A 110 -4.68 -4.89 14.09
C PRO A 110 -5.63 -5.93 14.69
N ILE A 111 -6.44 -6.61 13.89
CA ILE A 111 -7.29 -7.69 14.42
C ILE A 111 -6.42 -8.81 14.99
N TYR A 112 -5.37 -9.21 14.26
CA TYR A 112 -4.45 -10.25 14.70
C TYR A 112 -3.69 -9.84 15.98
N LYS A 113 -3.12 -8.62 15.99
CA LYS A 113 -2.24 -8.17 17.06
C LYS A 113 -2.98 -7.65 18.29
N TYR A 114 -4.12 -6.99 18.07
CA TYR A 114 -4.81 -6.28 19.17
C TYR A 114 -6.17 -6.86 19.51
N GLY A 115 -6.66 -7.78 18.71
CA GLY A 115 -7.97 -8.41 18.92
C GLY A 115 -7.96 -9.56 19.91
N THR A 116 -9.15 -10.00 20.30
CA THR A 116 -9.34 -11.22 21.08
C THR A 116 -9.25 -12.45 20.18
N GLU A 117 -9.18 -13.63 20.77
CA GLU A 117 -9.17 -14.88 20.01
C GLU A 117 -10.48 -15.05 19.20
N GLU A 118 -11.61 -14.63 19.78
CA GLU A 118 -12.91 -14.67 19.11
C GLU A 118 -12.91 -13.76 17.87
N GLN A 119 -12.35 -12.54 18.01
CA GLN A 119 -12.24 -11.61 16.90
C GLN A 119 -11.34 -12.17 15.79
N ARG A 120 -10.20 -12.77 16.16
CA ARG A 120 -9.27 -13.39 15.19
C ARG A 120 -9.99 -14.48 14.38
N LYS A 121 -10.66 -15.40 15.08
CA LYS A 121 -11.36 -16.53 14.43
C LYS A 121 -12.54 -16.09 13.59
N LYS A 122 -13.22 -15.06 13.99
CA LYS A 122 -14.36 -14.50 13.26
C LYS A 122 -13.90 -13.70 12.01
N UNK A 123 -12.88 -12.76 12.09
CA UNK A 123 -12.58 -11.85 11.18
C UNK A 123 -11.58 -12.25 10.27
N LEU A 124 -10.52 -12.97 10.73
CA LEU A 124 -9.35 -13.16 9.86
C LEU A 124 -9.57 -14.14 8.68
N PRO A 125 -10.21 -15.31 8.86
CA PRO A 125 -10.38 -16.20 7.71
C PRO A 125 -11.18 -15.57 6.58
N LYS A 126 -12.19 -14.81 6.89
CA LYS A 126 -12.97 -14.06 5.91
C LYS A 126 -12.15 -12.94 5.26
N UNK A 127 -11.22 -12.26 6.00
CA UNK A 127 -10.46 -11.34 5.56
C UNK A 127 -9.50 -11.86 4.69
N ALA A 128 -8.92 -13.12 4.92
CA ALA A 128 -7.89 -13.76 4.08
C ALA A 128 -8.45 -14.30 2.76
N SER A 129 -9.63 -14.82 2.78
CA SER A 129 -10.26 -15.36 1.56
C SER A 129 -10.80 -14.29 0.62
N GLY A 130 -10.86 -13.05 1.07
CA GLY A 130 -11.49 -11.98 0.27
C GLY A 130 -13.02 -11.99 0.35
N GLU A 131 -13.62 -12.89 1.14
CA GLU A 131 -15.07 -12.88 1.38
C GLU A 131 -15.50 -11.55 2.02
N TRP A 132 -14.67 -11.06 2.94
CA TRP A 132 -14.83 -9.75 3.56
C TRP A 132 -13.64 -8.87 3.24
N MET A 133 -13.90 -7.74 2.63
CA MET A 133 -12.89 -6.70 2.46
C MET A 133 -13.04 -5.70 3.61
N GLY A 134 -11.90 -5.14 4.02
CA GLY A 134 -11.89 -4.18 5.10
C GLY A 134 -11.27 -2.86 4.70
N CYS A 135 -11.49 -1.86 5.56
CA CYS A 135 -10.88 -0.56 5.42
C CYS A 135 -10.42 -0.04 6.79
N PHE A 136 -9.63 1.05 6.78
CA PHE A 136 -8.94 1.54 7.99
C PHE A 136 -9.23 3.02 8.18
N GLY A 137 -9.99 3.35 9.21
CA GLY A 137 -10.43 4.71 9.48
C GLY A 137 -9.56 5.42 10.53
N LEU A 138 -8.52 6.14 10.08
CA LEU A 138 -7.68 6.95 10.96
C LEU A 138 -7.77 8.43 10.60
N THR A 139 -7.43 8.79 9.36
CA THR A 139 -7.37 10.17 8.86
C THR A 139 -8.76 10.82 8.88
N GLU A 140 -8.82 12.08 9.31
CA GLU A 140 -10.05 12.88 9.33
C GLU A 140 -9.90 14.10 8.42
N PRO A 141 -11.02 14.75 8.04
CA PRO A 141 -10.92 15.96 7.19
C PRO A 141 -9.92 17.00 7.71
N ASP A 142 -9.87 17.21 9.04
CA ASP A 142 -8.99 18.23 9.64
C ASP A 142 -7.74 17.64 10.29
N HIS A 143 -7.54 16.32 10.25
CA HIS A 143 -6.43 15.66 10.94
C HIS A 143 -5.78 14.57 10.07
N GLY A 144 -4.86 14.98 9.20
CA GLY A 144 -4.07 14.08 8.36
C GLY A 144 -2.74 13.71 9.03
N SER A 145 -1.73 14.59 8.90
CA SER A 145 -0.40 14.36 9.48
C SER A 145 -0.39 14.41 11.02
N ASN A 146 -1.46 14.91 11.62
CA ASN A 146 -1.64 14.93 13.09
C ASN A 146 -2.83 14.04 13.47
N PRO A 147 -2.70 12.70 13.37
CA PRO A 147 -3.82 11.81 13.70
C PRO A 147 -4.20 11.82 15.18
N GLY A 148 -3.28 12.22 16.06
CA GLY A 148 -3.59 12.36 17.48
C GLY A 148 -4.63 13.44 17.78
N GLY A 149 -4.81 14.38 16.84
CA GLY A 149 -5.83 15.43 16.96
C GLY A 149 -7.25 14.96 16.64
N MET A 150 -7.44 13.70 16.23
CA MET A 150 -8.76 13.22 15.78
C MET A 150 -9.90 13.62 16.71
N THR A 151 -11.06 13.84 16.11
CA THR A 151 -12.29 14.23 16.82
C THR A 151 -13.32 13.09 16.86
N THR A 152 -13.21 12.09 15.98
CA THR A 152 -14.08 10.90 16.05
C THR A 152 -13.98 10.30 17.44
N ASN A 153 -15.15 10.05 18.05
CA ASN A 153 -15.19 9.63 19.45
C ASN A 153 -16.32 8.63 19.69
N PHE A 154 -16.20 7.89 20.80
CA PHE A 154 -17.24 6.97 21.22
C PHE A 154 -17.50 7.10 22.71
N LYS A 155 -18.76 6.85 23.10
CA LYS A 155 -19.20 6.88 24.50
C LYS A 155 -19.70 5.50 24.91
N ASP A 156 -19.35 5.12 26.14
CA ASP A 156 -19.80 3.85 26.71
C ASP A 156 -21.25 3.99 27.20
N LYS A 157 -22.14 3.15 26.65
CA LYS A 157 -23.57 3.16 27.01
C LYS A 157 -23.95 1.92 27.82
N GLY A 158 -22.94 1.19 28.31
CA GLY A 158 -23.16 -0.03 29.10
C GLY A 158 -23.17 -1.28 28.23
N ASP A 159 -24.18 -1.43 27.41
CA ASP A 159 -24.32 -2.60 26.52
C ASP A 159 -23.71 -2.40 25.11
N HIS A 160 -23.39 -1.16 24.75
CA HIS A 160 -22.77 -0.85 23.46
C HIS A 160 -21.92 0.43 23.57
N TYR A 161 -21.14 0.71 22.54
CA TYR A 161 -20.47 2.00 22.37
C TYR A 161 -21.24 2.83 21.34
N LEU A 162 -21.39 4.12 21.59
CA LEU A 162 -22.06 5.03 20.68
C LEU A 162 -20.99 5.85 19.96
N LEU A 163 -20.75 5.55 18.67
CA LEU A 163 -19.66 6.12 17.87
C LEU A 163 -20.15 7.28 17.02
N ASN A 164 -19.39 8.39 17.00
CA ASN A 164 -19.70 9.59 16.22
C ASN A 164 -18.43 10.16 15.60
N GLY A 165 -18.55 10.70 14.36
CA GLY A 165 -17.45 11.36 13.69
C GLY A 165 -17.37 11.04 12.20
N ALA A 166 -16.21 11.30 11.60
CA ALA A 166 -15.99 11.05 10.19
C ALA A 166 -14.52 10.75 9.91
N LYS A 167 -14.28 9.90 8.90
CA LYS A 167 -12.92 9.62 8.41
C LYS A 167 -12.88 9.92 6.92
N MET A 168 -11.72 10.30 6.41
CA MET A 168 -11.55 10.75 5.03
C MET A 168 -10.36 10.06 4.37
N TRP A 169 -10.40 9.91 3.04
CA TRP A 169 -9.38 9.28 2.22
C TRP A 169 -9.20 7.79 2.54
N ILE A 170 -10.32 7.09 2.71
CA ILE A 170 -10.30 5.71 3.19
C ILE A 170 -10.36 4.74 2.00
N SER A 171 -9.24 4.08 1.73
CA SER A 171 -9.17 3.06 0.68
C SER A 171 -10.08 1.88 1.03
N ASN A 172 -10.71 1.31 0.02
CA ASN A 172 -11.66 0.19 0.10
C ASN A 172 -13.02 0.56 0.71
N ALA A 173 -13.20 1.75 1.31
CA ALA A 173 -14.43 2.10 2.02
C ALA A 173 -15.70 1.83 1.21
N PRO A 174 -15.77 2.16 -0.11
CA PRO A 174 -17.03 1.97 -0.84
C PRO A 174 -17.55 0.53 -0.86
N PHE A 175 -16.65 -0.47 -0.85
CA PHE A 175 -17.07 -1.88 -0.91
C PHE A 175 -16.73 -2.71 0.33
N ALA A 176 -16.07 -2.13 1.33
CA ALA A 176 -15.65 -2.86 2.54
C ALA A 176 -16.84 -3.35 3.36
N GLN A 177 -16.76 -4.61 3.84
CA GLN A 177 -17.74 -5.16 4.78
C GLN A 177 -17.44 -4.76 6.22
N VAL A 178 -16.18 -4.39 6.50
CA VAL A 178 -15.76 -4.07 7.87
C VAL A 178 -14.77 -2.91 7.85
N ALA A 179 -14.85 -2.06 8.88
CA ALA A 179 -13.90 -0.95 9.06
C ALA A 179 -13.22 -1.07 10.42
N VAL A 180 -11.89 -0.98 10.46
CA VAL A 180 -11.14 -0.80 11.70
C VAL A 180 -11.04 0.72 11.92
N VAL A 181 -11.77 1.24 12.90
CA VAL A 181 -11.93 2.68 13.13
C VAL A 181 -11.23 3.09 14.42
N TRP A 182 -10.37 4.09 14.34
CA TRP A 182 -9.68 4.65 15.51
C TRP A 182 -10.45 5.87 16.01
N ALA A 183 -10.82 5.84 17.29
CA ALA A 183 -11.68 6.86 17.90
C ALA A 183 -11.27 7.06 19.35
N LYS A 184 -11.56 8.25 19.89
CA LYS A 184 -11.28 8.60 21.29
C LYS A 184 -12.45 8.21 22.18
N ASN A 185 -12.16 7.61 23.34
CA ASN A 185 -13.14 7.41 24.38
C ASN A 185 -13.38 8.72 25.16
N GLU A 186 -14.23 8.69 26.16
CA GLU A 186 -14.59 9.88 26.95
C GLU A 186 -13.40 10.49 27.70
N GLU A 187 -12.33 9.69 27.90
CA GLU A 187 -11.08 10.15 28.56
C GLU A 187 -10.08 10.68 27.54
N GLY A 188 -10.42 10.72 26.26
CA GLY A 188 -9.54 11.18 25.19
C GLY A 188 -8.53 10.13 24.71
N ARG A 189 -8.64 8.88 25.18
CA ARG A 189 -7.71 7.81 24.80
C ARG A 189 -8.18 7.13 23.51
N ILE A 190 -7.26 6.90 22.60
CA ILE A 190 -7.57 6.31 21.29
C ILE A 190 -7.69 4.79 21.40
N HIS A 191 -8.77 4.24 20.81
CA HIS A 191 -9.01 2.79 20.73
C HIS A 191 -9.44 2.42 19.32
N GLY A 192 -9.22 1.15 18.95
CA GLY A 192 -9.71 0.60 17.69
C GLY A 192 -11.06 -0.07 17.89
N LEU A 193 -12.00 0.22 17.01
CA LEU A 193 -13.34 -0.38 16.99
C LEU A 193 -13.55 -1.06 15.63
N ILE A 194 -14.15 -2.24 15.64
CA ILE A 194 -14.55 -2.94 14.41
C ILE A 194 -16.01 -2.55 14.11
N VAL A 195 -16.22 -1.84 12.99
CA VAL A 195 -17.55 -1.37 12.58
C VAL A 195 -17.94 -2.16 11.34
N GLU A 196 -19.07 -2.84 11.38
CA GLU A 196 -19.53 -3.69 10.26
C GLU A 196 -20.52 -2.91 9.38
N ARG A 197 -20.47 -3.16 8.08
CA ARG A 197 -21.42 -2.56 7.12
C ARG A 197 -22.83 -2.98 7.50
N GLY A 198 -23.75 -2.03 7.44
CA GLY A 198 -25.16 -2.27 7.81
C GLY A 198 -25.51 -1.79 9.20
N MET A 199 -24.52 -1.43 10.03
CA MET A 199 -24.86 -0.79 11.31
C MET A 199 -25.55 0.54 11.07
N GLU A 200 -26.67 0.78 11.74
CA GLU A 200 -27.47 2.00 11.58
C GLU A 200 -26.62 3.22 11.87
N GLY A 201 -26.69 4.24 11.01
CA GLY A 201 -25.91 5.48 11.16
C GLY A 201 -24.51 5.42 10.53
N PHE A 202 -24.08 4.26 10.01
CA PHE A 202 -22.78 4.10 9.35
C PHE A 202 -22.94 4.17 7.84
N SER A 203 -22.20 5.06 7.18
CA SER A 203 -22.23 5.16 5.71
C SER A 203 -20.82 5.42 5.16
N THR A 204 -20.63 5.06 3.87
CA THR A 204 -19.31 5.10 3.22
C THR A 204 -19.40 5.72 1.83
N PRO A 205 -19.67 7.04 1.74
CA PRO A 205 -19.75 7.69 0.42
C PRO A 205 -18.40 7.65 -0.31
N GLU A 206 -18.47 7.43 -1.61
CA GLU A 206 -17.28 7.33 -2.45
C GLU A 206 -16.72 8.72 -2.79
N THR A 207 -15.39 8.81 -2.82
CA THR A 207 -14.66 10.02 -3.21
C THR A 207 -14.38 9.99 -4.71
N HIS A 208 -14.90 10.95 -5.43
CA HIS A 208 -14.72 11.07 -6.88
C HIS A 208 -13.70 12.17 -7.22
N ASN A 209 -13.40 12.32 -8.51
CA ASN A 209 -12.56 13.39 -9.07
C ASN A 209 -11.09 13.33 -8.63
N LYS A 210 -10.59 12.14 -8.32
CA LYS A 210 -9.15 11.95 -8.04
C LYS A 210 -8.37 11.93 -9.35
N TRP A 211 -7.21 12.59 -9.39
CA TRP A 211 -6.25 12.49 -10.49
C TRP A 211 -5.24 11.37 -10.30
N SER A 212 -5.16 10.85 -9.08
CA SER A 212 -4.20 9.83 -8.66
C SER A 212 -4.96 8.64 -8.08
N LEU A 213 -4.40 7.43 -8.19
CA LEU A 213 -5.04 6.19 -7.72
C LEU A 213 -6.46 6.06 -8.30
N ARG A 214 -6.58 6.28 -9.61
CA ARG A 214 -7.89 6.29 -10.25
C ARG A 214 -8.52 4.89 -10.26
N ALA A 215 -7.70 3.83 -10.33
CA ALA A 215 -8.18 2.45 -10.23
C ALA A 215 -8.18 1.94 -8.78
N SER A 216 -8.52 2.81 -7.82
CA SER A 216 -8.61 2.46 -6.40
C SER A 216 -9.88 3.08 -5.82
N ALA A 217 -10.72 2.28 -5.18
CA ALA A 217 -11.92 2.78 -4.52
C ALA A 217 -11.50 3.51 -3.23
N THR A 218 -11.90 4.76 -3.10
CA THR A 218 -11.59 5.61 -1.96
C THR A 218 -12.89 6.26 -1.48
N GLY A 219 -13.09 6.36 -0.18
CA GLY A 219 -14.30 6.99 0.34
C GLY A 219 -14.08 7.65 1.69
N GLU A 220 -15.20 8.02 2.27
CA GLU A 220 -15.27 8.53 3.63
C GLU A 220 -15.94 7.48 4.50
N LEU A 221 -15.77 7.57 5.82
CA LEU A 221 -16.57 6.81 6.79
C LEU A 221 -17.30 7.87 7.62
N ILE A 222 -18.61 7.78 7.66
CA ILE A 222 -19.45 8.71 8.42
C ILE A 222 -20.19 7.93 9.50
N PHE A 223 -20.10 8.42 10.72
CA PHE A 223 -20.70 7.78 11.91
C PHE A 223 -21.66 8.77 12.57
N ASP A 224 -22.96 8.46 12.51
CA ASP A 224 -24.00 9.27 13.17
C ASP A 224 -24.68 8.38 14.19
N ASN A 225 -24.20 8.44 15.44
CA ASN A 225 -24.75 7.67 16.57
C ASN A 225 -24.75 6.17 16.30
N VAL A 226 -23.65 5.66 15.72
CA VAL A 226 -23.55 4.22 15.40
C VAL A 226 -23.40 3.41 16.68
N LYS A 227 -24.28 2.42 16.86
CA LYS A 227 -24.22 1.49 18.00
C LYS A 227 -23.25 0.37 17.69
N VAL A 228 -22.09 0.39 18.31
CA VAL A 228 -21.04 -0.62 18.11
C VAL A 228 -21.06 -1.59 19.27
N PRO A 229 -21.22 -2.91 19.03
CA PRO A 229 -21.21 -3.89 20.13
C PRO A 229 -19.91 -3.84 20.95
N LYS A 230 -20.01 -4.14 22.24
CA LYS A 230 -18.85 -4.09 23.16
C LYS A 230 -17.73 -5.03 22.70
N GLU A 231 -18.09 -6.18 22.18
CA GLU A 231 -17.13 -7.18 21.68
C GLU A 231 -16.37 -6.74 20.44
N ASN A 232 -16.76 -5.62 19.82
CA ASN A 232 -16.06 -5.07 18.64
C ASN A 232 -14.93 -4.10 19.00
N LEU A 233 -14.67 -3.85 20.28
CA LEU A 233 -13.47 -3.09 20.69
C LEU A 233 -12.24 -3.99 20.57
N LEU A 234 -11.12 -3.44 20.09
CA LEU A 234 -9.82 -4.12 20.08
C LEU A 234 -9.16 -3.89 21.45
N PRO A 235 -9.14 -4.89 22.33
CA PRO A 235 -8.80 -4.62 23.73
C PRO A 235 -7.30 -4.60 24.05
N ASN A 236 -6.46 -5.20 23.21
CA ASN A 236 -5.09 -5.50 23.60
C ASN A 236 -4.10 -4.37 23.31
N LYS A 237 -4.56 -3.25 22.75
CA LYS A 237 -3.72 -2.06 22.58
C LYS A 237 -4.57 -0.81 22.42
N SER A 238 -4.14 0.29 23.06
CA SER A 238 -4.80 1.59 22.96
C SER A 238 -3.76 2.70 22.89
N GLY A 239 -4.22 3.95 22.67
CA GLY A 239 -3.37 5.11 22.50
C GLY A 239 -2.91 5.23 21.05
N LEU A 240 -2.24 6.34 20.73
CA LEU A 240 -1.80 6.65 19.36
C LEU A 240 -0.83 5.59 18.81
N GLY A 241 -0.04 4.95 19.66
CA GLY A 241 0.89 3.90 19.23
C GLY A 241 0.21 2.69 18.59
N ALA A 242 -1.11 2.49 18.81
CA ALA A 242 -1.82 1.37 18.20
C ALA A 242 -1.98 1.57 16.68
N PRO A 243 -2.63 2.65 16.21
CA PRO A 243 -2.69 2.86 14.75
C PRO A 243 -1.32 3.10 14.10
N LEU A 244 -0.37 3.74 14.81
CA LEU A 244 0.97 3.94 14.25
C LEU A 244 1.69 2.63 14.01
N GLY A 245 1.49 1.61 14.86
CA GLY A 245 2.05 0.28 14.63
C GLY A 245 1.48 -0.39 13.37
N CYS A 246 0.20 -0.16 13.07
CA CYS A 246 -0.41 -0.63 11.83
C CYS A 246 0.22 0.06 10.63
N LEU A 247 0.42 1.39 10.74
CA LEU A 247 1.05 2.16 9.66
C LEU A 247 2.46 1.68 9.37
N ASP A 248 3.24 1.29 10.40
CA ASP A 248 4.59 0.76 10.17
C ASP A 248 4.55 -0.51 9.31
N SER A 249 3.57 -1.40 9.53
CA SER A 249 3.40 -2.59 8.70
C SER A 249 3.06 -2.22 7.25
N ALA A 250 2.17 -1.26 7.06
CA ALA A 250 1.78 -0.81 5.73
C ALA A 250 2.91 -0.07 5.00
N ARG A 251 3.61 0.83 5.71
CA ARG A 251 4.76 1.58 5.16
C ARG A 251 5.85 0.65 4.66
N TYR A 252 6.07 -0.46 5.37
CA TYR A 252 7.01 -1.49 4.94
C TYR A 252 6.61 -2.05 3.58
N GLY A 253 5.34 -2.40 3.40
CA GLY A 253 4.83 -2.90 2.12
C GLY A 253 4.95 -1.87 0.99
N ILE A 254 4.75 -0.57 1.32
CA ILE A 254 4.91 0.52 0.34
C ILE A 254 6.38 0.64 -0.11
N ALA A 255 7.33 0.46 0.83
CA ALA A 255 8.76 0.55 0.48
C ALA A 255 9.15 -0.49 -0.59
N TRP A 256 8.53 -1.68 -0.55
CA TRP A 256 8.72 -2.70 -1.57
C TRP A 256 7.90 -2.40 -2.84
N GLY A 257 6.64 -2.01 -2.66
CA GLY A 257 5.74 -1.76 -3.78
C GLY A 257 6.29 -0.73 -4.75
N ALA A 258 6.82 0.38 -4.23
CA ALA A 258 7.37 1.46 -5.04
C ALA A 258 8.46 0.96 -6.00
N ILE A 259 9.25 -0.03 -5.59
CA ILE A 259 10.27 -0.64 -6.45
C ILE A 259 9.60 -1.25 -7.69
N GLY A 260 8.47 -1.93 -7.49
CA GLY A 260 7.73 -2.54 -8.60
C GLY A 260 7.28 -1.52 -9.63
N ALA A 261 6.70 -0.40 -9.17
CA ALA A 261 6.29 0.69 -10.08
C ALA A 261 7.51 1.25 -10.85
N ALA A 262 8.64 1.42 -10.15
CA ALA A 262 9.87 1.90 -10.80
C ALA A 262 10.37 0.90 -11.84
N MET A 263 10.31 -0.40 -11.54
CA MET A 263 10.73 -1.46 -12.48
C MET A 263 9.91 -1.44 -13.76
N ASP A 264 8.57 -1.29 -13.64
CA ASP A 264 7.72 -1.23 -14.82
C ASP A 264 8.04 -0.02 -15.68
N CYS A 265 8.23 1.13 -15.03
CA CYS A 265 8.61 2.36 -15.77
C CYS A 265 9.97 2.20 -16.45
N TYR A 266 10.93 1.59 -15.76
CA TYR A 266 12.28 1.36 -16.31
C TYR A 266 12.22 0.40 -17.51
N ASP A 267 11.56 -0.76 -17.35
CA ASP A 267 11.47 -1.75 -18.43
C ASP A 267 10.83 -1.12 -19.68
N THR A 268 9.73 -0.37 -19.48
CA THR A 268 9.03 0.31 -20.56
C THR A 268 9.93 1.32 -21.27
N ALA A 269 10.60 2.17 -20.48
CA ALA A 269 11.48 3.20 -21.06
C ALA A 269 12.68 2.59 -21.78
N LEU A 270 13.28 1.54 -21.21
CA LEU A 270 14.41 0.85 -21.82
C LEU A 270 14.02 0.25 -23.17
N ARG A 271 12.91 -0.49 -23.22
CA ARG A 271 12.44 -1.10 -24.46
C ARG A 271 12.13 -0.04 -25.50
N TYR A 272 11.35 0.98 -25.11
CA TYR A 272 10.99 2.07 -26.03
C TYR A 272 12.25 2.74 -26.59
N SER A 273 13.26 2.98 -25.75
CA SER A 273 14.49 3.66 -26.18
C SER A 273 15.29 2.85 -27.22
N LYS A 274 15.18 1.51 -27.17
CA LYS A 274 15.84 0.63 -28.15
C LYS A 274 15.09 0.56 -29.47
N GLU A 275 13.77 0.77 -29.44
CA GLU A 275 12.90 0.62 -30.62
C GLU A 275 12.63 1.94 -31.34
N ARG A 276 12.47 3.04 -30.61
CA ARG A 276 12.10 4.35 -31.17
C ARG A 276 13.28 4.97 -31.92
N MET A 277 13.06 5.20 -33.20
CA MET A 277 14.11 5.79 -34.09
C MET A 277 13.94 7.30 -34.20
N GLN A 278 15.01 8.04 -34.02
CA GLN A 278 15.09 9.48 -34.31
C GLN A 278 16.50 9.79 -34.81
N PHE A 279 16.62 10.69 -35.78
CA PHE A 279 17.89 11.06 -36.38
C PHE A 279 18.65 9.82 -36.92
N GLY A 280 17.88 8.86 -37.46
CA GLY A 280 18.42 7.67 -38.10
C GLY A 280 18.95 6.58 -37.17
N LYS A 281 18.69 6.67 -35.87
CA LYS A 281 19.17 5.66 -34.92
C LYS A 281 18.22 5.55 -33.70
N PRO A 282 18.28 4.43 -32.96
CA PRO A 282 17.47 4.31 -31.71
C PRO A 282 17.80 5.43 -30.75
N ILE A 283 16.76 5.95 -30.08
CA ILE A 283 17.00 7.06 -29.11
C ILE A 283 17.89 6.64 -27.95
N GLY A 284 17.93 5.35 -27.61
CA GLY A 284 18.84 4.81 -26.60
C GLY A 284 20.33 4.96 -26.93
N GLN A 285 20.68 5.33 -28.16
CA GLN A 285 22.08 5.60 -28.53
C GLN A 285 22.53 7.02 -28.18
N PHE A 286 21.58 7.89 -27.74
CA PHE A 286 21.97 9.25 -27.36
C PHE A 286 22.42 9.29 -25.91
N GLN A 287 23.49 10.03 -25.63
CA GLN A 287 24.16 10.03 -24.34
C GLN A 287 23.21 10.41 -23.18
N LEU A 288 22.29 11.37 -23.40
CA LEU A 288 21.37 11.80 -22.35
C LEU A 288 20.36 10.70 -22.00
N GLN A 289 19.96 9.87 -22.97
CA GLN A 289 19.07 8.75 -22.69
C GLN A 289 19.81 7.66 -21.92
N GLN A 290 21.05 7.37 -22.29
CA GLN A 290 21.87 6.39 -21.58
C GLN A 290 22.12 6.84 -20.13
N LYS A 291 22.38 8.14 -19.92
CA LYS A 291 22.53 8.70 -18.58
C LYS A 291 21.30 8.41 -17.71
N LYS A 292 20.11 8.72 -18.23
CA LYS A 292 18.86 8.49 -17.50
C LYS A 292 18.69 7.01 -17.13
N LEU A 293 18.88 6.12 -18.10
CA LEU A 293 18.72 4.68 -17.86
C LEU A 293 19.75 4.15 -16.85
N ALA A 294 20.99 4.64 -16.90
CA ALA A 294 22.02 4.26 -15.95
C ALA A 294 21.68 4.72 -14.53
N GLU A 295 21.18 5.95 -14.40
CA GLU A 295 20.73 6.47 -13.10
C GLU A 295 19.55 5.66 -12.57
N MET A 296 18.56 5.38 -13.41
CA MET A 296 17.39 4.58 -13.01
C MET A 296 17.78 3.22 -12.43
N ILE A 297 18.61 2.45 -13.16
CA ILE A 297 18.97 1.10 -12.69
C ILE A 297 19.81 1.15 -11.41
N THR A 298 20.64 2.19 -11.26
CA THR A 298 21.42 2.39 -10.04
C THR A 298 20.49 2.62 -8.85
N GLU A 299 19.51 3.50 -9.00
CA GLU A 299 18.59 3.83 -7.91
C GLU A 299 17.66 2.63 -7.57
N ILE A 300 17.20 1.89 -8.59
CA ILE A 300 16.42 0.66 -8.35
C ILE A 300 17.25 -0.35 -7.53
N THR A 301 18.51 -0.55 -7.93
CA THR A 301 19.40 -1.51 -7.23
C THR A 301 19.59 -1.11 -5.76
N LYS A 302 19.83 0.17 -5.50
CA LYS A 302 19.96 0.69 -4.13
C LYS A 302 18.68 0.47 -3.32
N ALA A 303 17.53 0.74 -3.94
CA ALA A 303 16.22 0.57 -3.28
C ALA A 303 15.95 -0.90 -2.96
N GLN A 304 16.29 -1.81 -3.87
CA GLN A 304 16.14 -3.26 -3.65
C GLN A 304 16.98 -3.72 -2.45
N LEU A 305 18.24 -3.30 -2.37
CA LEU A 305 19.12 -3.66 -1.25
C LEU A 305 18.59 -3.09 0.06
N LEU A 306 18.11 -1.85 0.05
CA LEU A 306 17.53 -1.23 1.25
C LEU A 306 16.30 -1.99 1.73
N ALA A 307 15.38 -2.32 0.80
CA ALA A 307 14.15 -3.04 1.14
C ALA A 307 14.47 -4.47 1.62
N TRP A 308 15.38 -5.15 0.94
CA TRP A 308 15.79 -6.51 1.36
C TRP A 308 16.36 -6.49 2.77
N ARG A 309 17.30 -5.58 3.05
CA ARG A 309 17.91 -5.50 4.40
C ARG A 309 16.85 -5.18 5.45
N LEU A 310 15.91 -4.29 5.14
CA LEU A 310 14.79 -3.98 6.04
C LEU A 310 13.94 -5.23 6.29
N GLY A 311 13.72 -6.05 5.23
CA GLY A 311 12.98 -7.31 5.36
C GLY A 311 13.64 -8.27 6.34
N VAL A 312 14.96 -8.42 6.23
CA VAL A 312 15.72 -9.25 7.17
C VAL A 312 15.56 -8.73 8.60
N LEU A 313 15.68 -7.42 8.80
CA LEU A 313 15.50 -6.82 10.12
C LEU A 313 14.09 -7.05 10.67
N ARG A 314 13.08 -7.00 9.81
CA ARG A 314 11.71 -7.26 10.22
C ARG A 314 11.50 -8.74 10.61
N ASN A 315 12.08 -9.65 9.86
CA ASN A 315 12.02 -11.09 10.20
C ASN A 315 12.67 -11.36 11.56
N ASP A 316 13.77 -10.64 11.86
CA ASP A 316 14.48 -10.75 13.15
C ASP A 316 13.78 -9.99 14.29
N GLY A 317 12.72 -9.23 14.01
CA GLY A 317 12.07 -8.38 15.02
C GLY A 317 12.91 -7.19 15.46
N LYS A 318 13.85 -6.74 14.61
CA LYS A 318 14.80 -5.67 14.92
C LYS A 318 14.55 -4.34 14.19
N ALA A 319 13.60 -4.33 13.26
CA ALA A 319 13.32 -3.12 12.47
C ALA A 319 12.69 -2.03 13.35
N THR A 320 13.11 -0.79 13.16
CA THR A 320 12.56 0.37 13.87
C THR A 320 11.65 1.18 12.93
N SER A 321 10.76 2.00 13.54
CA SER A 321 9.89 2.89 12.77
C SER A 321 10.70 3.87 11.91
N ALA A 322 11.86 4.34 12.41
CA ALA A 322 12.72 5.25 11.65
C ALA A 322 13.30 4.57 10.41
N GLN A 323 13.73 3.31 10.54
CA GLN A 323 14.24 2.53 9.39
C GLN A 323 13.14 2.32 8.34
N ILE A 324 11.92 2.01 8.79
CA ILE A 324 10.76 1.82 7.89
C ILE A 324 10.44 3.14 7.19
N SER A 325 10.43 4.26 7.92
CA SER A 325 10.20 5.60 7.38
C SER A 325 11.24 5.96 6.33
N MET A 326 12.52 5.68 6.63
CA MET A 326 13.61 5.93 5.68
C MET A 326 13.40 5.16 4.37
N ALA A 327 13.06 3.86 4.47
CA ALA A 327 12.89 3.02 3.28
C ALA A 327 11.66 3.45 2.46
N LYS A 328 10.52 3.73 3.13
CA LYS A 328 9.31 4.18 2.43
C LYS A 328 9.60 5.47 1.68
N ARG A 329 10.14 6.48 2.36
CA ARG A 329 10.43 7.78 1.75
C ARG A 329 11.41 7.63 0.58
N ASN A 330 12.54 6.96 0.80
CA ASN A 330 13.59 6.82 -0.21
C ASN A 330 13.07 6.11 -1.47
N ASN A 331 12.38 4.98 -1.26
CA ASN A 331 11.98 4.14 -2.40
C ASN A 331 10.83 4.78 -3.19
N VAL A 332 9.93 5.49 -2.53
CA VAL A 332 8.85 6.20 -3.23
C VAL A 332 9.40 7.40 -4.00
N GLU A 333 10.34 8.16 -3.40
CA GLU A 333 11.00 9.27 -4.10
C GLU A 333 11.75 8.75 -5.35
N MET A 334 12.47 7.65 -5.21
CA MET A 334 13.13 6.99 -6.34
C MET A 334 12.13 6.65 -7.43
N ALA A 335 11.00 6.05 -7.06
CA ALA A 335 10.01 5.58 -8.03
C ALA A 335 9.37 6.74 -8.80
N ILE A 336 8.96 7.81 -8.11
CA ILE A 336 8.33 8.94 -8.81
C ILE A 336 9.32 9.65 -9.74
N ASN A 337 10.59 9.76 -9.33
CA ASN A 337 11.62 10.36 -10.19
C ASN A 337 11.85 9.51 -11.43
N ILE A 338 11.90 8.18 -11.28
CA ILE A 338 12.03 7.25 -12.41
C ILE A 338 10.81 7.36 -13.34
N ALA A 339 9.60 7.42 -12.77
CA ALA A 339 8.39 7.54 -13.59
C ALA A 339 8.39 8.83 -14.42
N ARG A 340 8.81 9.95 -13.83
CA ARG A 340 8.91 11.23 -14.54
C ARG A 340 9.95 11.19 -15.67
N GLU A 341 11.13 10.59 -15.42
CA GLU A 341 12.16 10.48 -16.46
C GLU A 341 11.73 9.49 -17.56
N ALA A 342 11.10 8.37 -17.19
CA ALA A 342 10.56 7.41 -18.16
C ALA A 342 9.51 8.07 -19.04
N ARG A 343 8.59 8.84 -18.43
CA ARG A 343 7.60 9.61 -19.20
C ARG A 343 8.28 10.53 -20.23
N GLN A 344 9.37 11.18 -19.80
CA GLN A 344 10.10 12.08 -20.68
C GLN A 344 10.78 11.31 -21.83
N ILE A 345 11.36 10.12 -21.56
CA ILE A 345 11.99 9.28 -22.59
C ILE A 345 10.98 8.94 -23.70
N LEU A 346 9.73 8.69 -23.33
CA LEU A 346 8.69 8.33 -24.29
C LEU A 346 8.15 9.55 -25.08
N GLY A 347 8.52 10.76 -24.70
CA GLY A 347 8.06 11.97 -25.38
C GLY A 347 6.53 12.08 -25.34
N GLY A 348 5.90 12.37 -26.48
CA GLY A 348 4.44 12.50 -26.58
C GLY A 348 3.70 11.21 -26.21
N MET A 349 4.28 10.05 -26.48
CA MET A 349 3.64 8.77 -26.12
C MET A 349 3.60 8.56 -24.61
N GLY A 350 4.48 9.24 -23.87
CA GLY A 350 4.56 9.12 -22.42
C GLY A 350 3.35 9.68 -21.65
N ILE A 351 2.45 10.41 -22.31
CA ILE A 351 1.25 10.93 -21.64
C ILE A 351 -0.02 10.17 -22.03
N THR A 352 0.11 9.08 -22.79
CA THR A 352 -1.05 8.32 -23.28
C THR A 352 -1.22 7.03 -22.47
N GLY A 353 -2.42 6.46 -22.53
CA GLY A 353 -2.70 5.14 -21.94
C GLY A 353 -2.16 3.97 -22.75
N GLU A 354 -1.40 4.23 -23.82
CA GLU A 354 -0.71 3.16 -24.57
C GLU A 354 0.39 2.51 -23.73
N TYR A 355 0.92 3.25 -22.75
CA TYR A 355 1.99 2.83 -21.85
C TYR A 355 1.57 3.12 -20.41
N SER A 356 2.03 2.31 -19.49
CA SER A 356 1.68 2.40 -18.04
C SER A 356 2.28 3.62 -17.34
N ILE A 357 3.26 4.27 -17.93
CA ILE A 357 4.13 5.23 -17.22
C ILE A 357 3.34 6.41 -16.64
N MET A 358 2.41 7.01 -17.41
CA MET A 358 1.65 8.15 -16.90
C MET A 358 0.75 7.75 -15.75
N ARG A 359 0.15 6.54 -15.83
CA ARG A 359 -0.66 6.01 -14.72
C ARG A 359 0.19 5.85 -13.46
N HIS A 360 1.40 5.26 -13.58
CA HIS A 360 2.32 5.17 -12.44
C HIS A 360 2.71 6.56 -11.92
N SER A 361 3.00 7.50 -12.81
CA SER A 361 3.37 8.87 -12.40
C SER A 361 2.27 9.51 -11.57
N MET A 362 1.02 9.42 -12.03
CA MET A 362 -0.12 9.96 -11.30
C MET A 362 -0.31 9.25 -9.96
N ASN A 363 -0.23 7.91 -9.95
CA ASN A 363 -0.43 7.13 -8.73
C ASN A 363 0.62 7.46 -7.68
N LEU A 364 1.87 7.62 -8.08
CA LEU A 364 2.97 7.87 -7.15
C LEU A 364 2.84 9.23 -6.43
N GLU A 365 2.08 10.20 -7.00
CA GLU A 365 1.77 11.44 -6.28
C GLU A 365 0.94 11.16 -5.01
N SER A 366 0.09 10.14 -5.02
CA SER A 366 -0.59 9.70 -3.79
C SER A 366 0.36 8.92 -2.89
N VAL A 367 1.23 8.07 -3.47
CA VAL A 367 2.12 7.23 -2.67
C VAL A 367 3.12 8.07 -1.87
N ILE A 368 3.60 9.21 -2.41
CA ILE A 368 4.46 10.12 -1.63
C ILE A 368 3.68 10.83 -0.52
N THR A 369 2.34 10.85 -0.61
CA THR A 369 1.48 11.66 0.28
C THR A 369 0.90 10.85 1.43
N TYR A 370 0.40 9.64 1.15
CA TYR A 370 -0.33 8.86 2.16
C TYR A 370 0.60 8.07 3.10
N GLU A 371 0.02 7.62 4.22
CA GLU A 371 0.70 6.79 5.22
C GLU A 371 2.00 7.43 5.71
N GLY A 372 1.92 8.73 5.93
CA GLY A 372 3.08 9.56 6.23
C GLY A 372 3.58 10.22 4.96
N THR A 373 3.50 11.56 4.92
CA THR A 373 4.07 12.32 3.81
C THR A 373 5.60 12.19 3.82
N HIS A 374 6.22 12.53 2.70
CA HIS A 374 7.68 12.60 2.64
C HIS A 374 8.25 13.41 3.80
N ASP A 375 7.64 14.57 4.11
CA ASP A 375 8.11 15.45 5.19
C ASP A 375 7.99 14.76 6.55
N ILE A 376 6.87 14.11 6.82
CA ILE A 376 6.68 13.38 8.09
C ILE A 376 7.76 12.30 8.26
N HIS A 377 8.10 11.59 7.19
CA HIS A 377 9.15 10.56 7.27
C HIS A 377 10.53 11.16 7.54
N LEU A 378 10.80 12.36 7.00
CA LEU A 378 12.04 13.08 7.33
C LEU A 378 12.06 13.46 8.81
N LEU A 379 10.92 13.95 9.34
CA LEU A 379 10.82 14.33 10.75
C LEU A 379 10.97 13.12 11.68
N ILE A 380 10.38 11.96 11.31
CA ILE A 380 10.55 10.72 12.10
C ILE A 380 12.03 10.32 12.15
N THR A 381 12.69 10.34 11.00
CA THR A 381 14.13 10.00 10.93
C THR A 381 14.95 11.04 11.67
N GLY A 382 14.62 12.33 11.50
CA GLY A 382 15.31 13.43 12.17
C GLY A 382 15.24 13.34 13.69
N LEU A 383 14.05 13.02 14.21
CA LEU A 383 13.86 12.80 15.65
C LEU A 383 14.75 11.64 16.13
N ASP A 384 14.78 10.55 15.37
CA ASP A 384 15.53 9.35 15.76
C ASP A 384 17.04 9.65 15.87
N ILE A 385 17.59 10.41 14.90
CA ILE A 385 19.05 10.68 14.89
C ILE A 385 19.45 11.82 15.82
N THR A 386 18.57 12.79 16.11
CA THR A 386 18.92 13.94 16.94
C THR A 386 18.43 13.82 18.38
N GLY A 387 17.37 13.04 18.62
CA GLY A 387 16.67 13.01 19.90
C GLY A 387 15.82 14.23 20.16
N LEU A 388 15.67 15.14 19.17
CA LEU A 388 14.96 16.41 19.35
C LEU A 388 13.68 16.43 18.49
N ASN A 389 12.55 16.66 19.14
CA ASN A 389 11.26 16.72 18.44
C ASN A 389 11.18 18.01 17.61
N ALA A 390 10.62 17.89 16.42
CA ALA A 390 10.52 19.02 15.49
C ALA A 390 9.24 19.84 15.70
N PHE A 391 8.26 19.33 16.48
CA PHE A 391 7.00 20.02 16.73
C PHE A 391 6.36 19.52 18.04
#